data_3257ff4ae4865fc03f24e77a2ca5e813
#
_entry.id   3257ff4ae4865fc03f24e77a2ca5e813
#
_cell.length_a   1.000
_cell.length_b   1.000
_cell.length_c   1.000
_cell.angle_alpha   90.00
_cell.angle_beta   90.00
_cell.angle_gamma   90.00
#
_symmetry.space_group_name_H-M   'P 1'
#
loop_
_entity.id
_entity.type
_entity.pdbx_description
1 polymer ?
#
loop_
_entity_poly.entity_id
_entity_poly.type
_entity_poly.pdbx_seq_one_letter_code
_entity_poly.pdbx_strand_id
1 'polypeptide(L)'
;MSENNLPGRTIEEISASIRAHAASMCMSYIAIGRDLIEAKGKLSHGEWMPWLQDMGFSSSAASNYMRLAREIPPDSMIGALPVSKALALLQLPAAERETLVQANKIE
;
A
#
# COMPACT_ATOMS: atom_id res chain seq x y z
N MET A 1 0.65 14.35 -26.86
CA MET A 1 0.94 14.49 -26.53
C MET A 1 1.14 14.64 -26.18
N SER A 2 1.34 14.47 -26.16
CA SER A 2 1.71 14.56 -25.84
C SER A 2 2.32 15.14 -25.43
N GLU A 3 2.01 15.63 -25.02
CA GLU A 3 2.82 16.17 -24.34
C GLU A 3 3.75 15.36 -23.87
N ASN A 4 3.49 14.30 -23.80
CA ASN A 4 4.30 13.43 -23.33
C ASN A 4 5.48 13.30 -24.07
N ASN A 5 5.68 13.93 -25.01
CA ASN A 5 6.85 13.86 -25.70
C ASN A 5 7.81 14.88 -25.39
N LEU A 6 7.78 15.42 -24.19
CA LEU A 6 8.75 16.40 -23.79
C LEU A 6 10.12 15.83 -23.87
N PRO A 7 10.98 16.35 -24.72
CA PRO A 7 12.29 15.73 -24.90
C PRO A 7 13.19 16.11 -23.80
N GLY A 8 13.06 16.36 -22.78
CA GLY A 8 14.01 16.69 -21.76
C GLY A 8 13.93 15.86 -20.54
N ARG A 9 12.92 14.99 -20.41
CA ARG A 9 12.85 14.17 -19.21
C ARG A 9 13.90 13.08 -19.27
N THR A 10 14.73 13.02 -18.24
CA THR A 10 15.75 12.00 -18.14
C THR A 10 15.14 10.72 -17.57
N ILE A 11 15.88 9.64 -17.71
CA ILE A 11 15.42 8.38 -17.13
C ILE A 11 15.35 8.50 -15.61
N GLU A 12 16.22 9.33 -15.01
CA GLU A 12 16.19 9.57 -13.57
C GLU A 12 14.92 10.29 -13.16
N GLU A 13 14.49 11.25 -13.95
CA GLU A 13 13.25 11.98 -13.67
C GLU A 13 12.03 11.09 -13.82
N ILE A 14 12.03 10.25 -14.84
CA ILE A 14 10.95 9.30 -15.06
C ILE A 14 10.88 8.31 -13.91
N SER A 15 12.04 7.80 -13.51
CA SER A 15 12.12 6.84 -12.41
C SER A 15 11.60 7.43 -11.11
N ALA A 16 11.98 8.68 -10.84
CA ALA A 16 11.52 9.36 -9.62
C ALA A 16 10.00 9.56 -9.64
N SER A 17 9.46 9.88 -10.81
CA SER A 17 8.02 10.04 -10.97
C SER A 17 7.28 8.73 -10.69
N ILE A 18 7.79 7.64 -11.23
CA ILE A 18 7.18 6.32 -11.02
C ILE A 18 7.22 5.95 -9.54
N ARG A 19 8.35 6.20 -8.88
CA ARG A 19 8.47 5.88 -7.46
C ARG A 19 7.50 6.69 -6.62
N ALA A 20 7.32 7.97 -6.97
CA ALA A 20 6.40 8.83 -6.23
C ALA A 20 4.96 8.33 -6.36
N HIS A 21 4.57 7.93 -7.57
CA HIS A 21 3.23 7.39 -7.77
C HIS A 21 3.05 6.05 -7.05
N ALA A 22 4.08 5.21 -7.07
CA ALA A 22 4.00 3.92 -6.39
C ALA A 22 3.85 4.10 -4.88
N ALA A 23 4.57 5.06 -4.31
CA ALA A 23 4.46 5.35 -2.89
C ALA A 23 3.07 5.88 -2.55
N SER A 24 2.52 6.73 -3.42
CA SER A 24 1.18 7.26 -3.22
C SER A 24 0.13 6.14 -3.27
N MET A 25 0.31 5.16 -4.13
CA MET A 25 -0.57 4.01 -4.19
C MET A 25 -0.53 3.21 -2.90
N CYS A 26 0.67 3.00 -2.36
CA CYS A 26 0.80 2.25 -1.11
C CYS A 26 0.11 2.98 0.04
N MET A 27 0.25 4.28 0.11
CA MET A 27 -0.40 5.07 1.15
C MET A 27 -1.91 4.99 1.04
N SER A 28 -2.44 5.03 -0.19
CA SER A 28 -3.88 4.89 -0.41
C SER A 28 -4.36 3.49 -0.02
N TYR A 29 -3.56 2.50 -0.31
CA TYR A 29 -3.86 1.11 0.03
C TYR A 29 -4.01 0.97 1.55
N ILE A 30 -3.10 1.58 2.29
CA ILE A 30 -3.14 1.56 3.76
C ILE A 30 -4.36 2.32 4.28
N ALA A 31 -4.68 3.46 3.68
CA ALA A 31 -5.84 4.25 4.08
C ALA A 31 -7.14 3.46 3.86
N ILE A 32 -7.25 2.77 2.74
CA ILE A 32 -8.40 1.91 2.49
C ILE A 32 -8.48 0.82 3.55
N GLY A 33 -7.34 0.26 3.93
CA GLY A 33 -7.29 -0.76 4.97
C GLY A 33 -7.83 -0.25 6.29
N ARG A 34 -7.49 0.97 6.66
CA ARG A 34 -8.01 1.59 7.88
C ARG A 34 -9.51 1.77 7.81
N ASP A 35 -10.00 2.20 6.64
CA ASP A 35 -11.43 2.38 6.44
C ASP A 35 -12.16 1.04 6.52
N LEU A 36 -11.58 -0.01 5.97
CA LEU A 36 -12.18 -1.35 6.04
C LEU A 36 -12.24 -1.85 7.48
N ILE A 37 -11.19 -1.60 8.25
CA ILE A 37 -11.18 -1.99 9.66
C ILE A 37 -12.28 -1.26 10.41
N GLU A 38 -12.44 0.03 10.16
CA GLU A 38 -13.48 0.81 10.80
C GLU A 38 -14.87 0.30 10.42
N ALA A 39 -15.09 0.05 9.15
CA ALA A 39 -16.38 -0.47 8.67
C ALA A 39 -16.69 -1.82 9.31
N LYS A 40 -15.68 -2.67 9.40
CA LYS A 40 -15.87 -3.99 9.99
C LYS A 40 -16.29 -3.89 11.44
N GLY A 41 -15.79 -2.88 12.15
CA GLY A 41 -16.18 -2.64 13.53
C GLY A 41 -17.61 -2.14 13.69
N LYS A 42 -18.19 -1.56 12.65
CA LYS A 42 -19.54 -1.02 12.70
C LYS A 42 -20.61 -1.97 12.17
N LEU A 43 -20.20 -2.96 11.39
CA LEU A 43 -21.13 -3.91 10.77
C LEU A 43 -21.20 -5.19 11.59
N SER A 44 -22.36 -5.82 11.60
CA SER A 44 -22.49 -7.12 12.26
C SER A 44 -21.82 -8.18 11.40
N HIS A 45 -21.61 -9.33 12.00
CA HIS A 45 -20.93 -10.44 11.31
C HIS A 45 -21.61 -10.81 9.99
N GLY A 46 -22.93 -10.83 9.98
CA GLY A 46 -23.67 -11.19 8.78
C GLY A 46 -23.74 -10.09 7.73
N GLU A 47 -23.42 -8.86 8.10
CA GLU A 47 -23.48 -7.71 7.18
C GLU A 47 -22.17 -7.47 6.46
N TRP A 48 -21.06 -7.97 7.00
CA TRP A 48 -19.73 -7.65 6.48
C TRP A 48 -19.51 -8.14 5.05
N MET A 49 -19.76 -9.42 4.80
CA MET A 49 -19.49 -9.97 3.47
C MET A 49 -20.35 -9.36 2.37
N PRO A 50 -21.68 -9.21 2.57
CA PRO A 50 -22.49 -8.56 1.53
C PRO A 50 -22.04 -7.12 1.27
N TRP A 51 -21.69 -6.39 2.33
CA TRP A 51 -21.21 -5.02 2.18
C TRP A 51 -19.91 -4.98 1.39
N LEU A 52 -18.99 -5.90 1.72
CA LEU A 52 -17.69 -5.95 1.07
C LEU A 52 -17.84 -6.24 -0.43
N GLN A 53 -18.72 -7.17 -0.77
CA GLN A 53 -18.99 -7.50 -2.16
C GLN A 53 -19.57 -6.31 -2.90
N ASP A 54 -20.47 -5.60 -2.24
CA ASP A 54 -21.10 -4.42 -2.82
C ASP A 54 -20.05 -3.33 -3.10
N MET A 55 -19.05 -3.24 -2.27
CA MET A 55 -17.95 -2.28 -2.46
C MET A 55 -16.97 -2.74 -3.52
N GLY A 56 -17.07 -3.96 -4.00
CA GLY A 56 -16.19 -4.46 -5.04
C GLY A 56 -14.93 -5.14 -4.56
N PHE A 57 -14.88 -5.54 -3.29
CA PHE A 57 -13.70 -6.19 -2.76
C PHE A 57 -13.90 -7.69 -2.57
N SER A 58 -12.88 -8.46 -2.90
CA SER A 58 -12.86 -9.86 -2.49
C SER A 58 -12.40 -9.94 -1.05
N SER A 59 -12.68 -11.05 -0.41
CA SER A 59 -12.26 -11.29 0.96
C SER A 59 -10.73 -11.26 1.08
N SER A 60 -10.03 -11.85 0.12
CA SER A 60 -8.57 -11.85 0.12
C SER A 60 -7.99 -10.46 -0.02
N ALA A 61 -8.55 -9.67 -0.94
CA ALA A 61 -8.07 -8.31 -1.14
C ALA A 61 -8.28 -7.48 0.12
N ALA A 62 -9.46 -7.58 0.72
CA ALA A 62 -9.75 -6.83 1.94
C ALA A 62 -8.80 -7.23 3.06
N SER A 63 -8.48 -8.51 3.18
CA SER A 63 -7.54 -8.98 4.20
C SER A 63 -6.17 -8.37 4.03
N ASN A 64 -5.70 -8.25 2.79
CA ASN A 64 -4.40 -7.65 2.52
C ASN A 64 -4.39 -6.16 2.86
N TYR A 65 -5.44 -5.43 2.47
CA TYR A 65 -5.56 -4.01 2.81
C TYR A 65 -5.54 -3.81 4.32
N MET A 66 -6.33 -4.60 5.04
CA MET A 66 -6.43 -4.45 6.48
C MET A 66 -5.15 -4.86 7.18
N ARG A 67 -4.46 -5.87 6.65
CA ARG A 67 -3.21 -6.32 7.24
C ARG A 67 -2.15 -5.24 7.12
N LEU A 68 -2.03 -4.62 5.95
CA LEU A 68 -1.08 -3.52 5.79
C LEU A 68 -1.41 -2.39 6.77
N ALA A 69 -2.69 -2.05 6.91
CA ALA A 69 -3.09 -0.97 7.79
C ALA A 69 -2.77 -1.27 9.25
N ARG A 70 -2.92 -2.53 9.65
CA ARG A 70 -2.65 -2.89 11.05
C ARG A 70 -1.16 -3.00 11.36
N GLU A 71 -0.37 -3.45 10.39
CA GLU A 71 1.02 -3.82 10.68
C GLU A 71 2.04 -2.76 10.29
N ILE A 72 1.67 -1.80 9.44
CA ILE A 72 2.61 -0.78 9.02
C ILE A 72 2.32 0.51 9.79
N PRO A 73 3.26 0.97 10.62
CA PRO A 73 3.07 2.22 11.34
C PRO A 73 2.98 3.40 10.38
N PRO A 74 2.26 4.45 10.75
CA PRO A 74 2.07 5.60 9.84
C PRO A 74 3.35 6.26 9.38
N ASP A 75 4.40 6.20 10.22
CA ASP A 75 5.67 6.85 9.90
C ASP A 75 6.71 5.87 9.38
N SER A 76 6.31 4.64 9.07
CA SER A 76 7.24 3.63 8.57
C SER A 76 7.63 3.91 7.14
N MET A 77 8.87 3.64 6.82
CA MET A 77 9.36 3.73 5.46
C MET A 77 8.71 2.72 4.54
N ILE A 78 8.14 1.66 5.11
CA ILE A 78 7.46 0.63 4.30
C ILE A 78 6.29 1.25 3.56
N GLY A 79 5.61 2.22 4.16
CA GLY A 79 4.49 2.89 3.51
C GLY A 79 4.87 3.68 2.27
N ALA A 80 6.16 3.92 2.04
CA ALA A 80 6.64 4.62 0.86
C ALA A 80 7.08 3.68 -0.25
N LEU A 81 6.94 2.37 -0.04
CA LEU A 81 7.35 1.38 -1.03
C LEU A 81 6.18 1.04 -1.97
N PRO A 82 6.47 0.45 -3.13
CA PRO A 82 5.41 -0.13 -3.93
C PRO A 82 4.63 -1.16 -3.12
N VAL A 83 3.33 -1.28 -3.40
CA VAL A 83 2.45 -2.16 -2.64
C VAL A 83 2.96 -3.60 -2.59
N SER A 84 3.44 -4.10 -3.72
CA SER A 84 3.92 -5.48 -3.77
C SER A 84 5.09 -5.71 -2.83
N LYS A 85 5.99 -4.74 -2.72
CA LYS A 85 7.12 -4.86 -1.78
C LYS A 85 6.65 -4.77 -0.35
N ALA A 86 5.71 -3.86 -0.06
CA ALA A 86 5.17 -3.73 1.28
C ALA A 86 4.51 -5.03 1.72
N LEU A 87 3.72 -5.65 0.84
CA LEU A 87 3.08 -6.91 1.14
C LEU A 87 4.08 -8.03 1.36
N ALA A 88 5.14 -8.05 0.54
CA ALA A 88 6.18 -9.07 0.69
C ALA A 88 6.88 -8.94 2.04
N LEU A 89 7.10 -7.71 2.50
CA LEU A 89 7.76 -7.50 3.79
C LEU A 89 6.92 -7.97 4.96
N LEU A 90 5.61 -8.06 4.81
CA LEU A 90 4.76 -8.58 5.87
C LEU A 90 5.00 -10.06 6.17
N GLN A 91 5.71 -10.76 5.28
CA GLN A 91 6.08 -12.15 5.53
C GLN A 91 7.20 -12.26 6.56
N LEU A 92 7.90 -11.17 6.84
CA LEU A 92 9.02 -11.16 7.77
C LEU A 92 8.57 -10.70 9.15
N PRO A 93 9.30 -11.10 10.21
CA PRO A 93 9.02 -10.54 11.54
C PRO A 93 9.13 -9.03 11.52
N ALA A 94 8.31 -8.38 12.33
CA ALA A 94 8.24 -6.93 12.32
C ALA A 94 9.59 -6.27 12.56
N ALA A 95 10.40 -6.85 13.43
CA ALA A 95 11.71 -6.28 13.75
C ALA A 95 12.64 -6.26 12.55
N GLU A 96 12.46 -7.20 11.62
CA GLU A 96 13.36 -7.31 10.47
C GLU A 96 12.91 -6.43 9.31
N ARG A 97 11.65 -6.06 9.27
CA ARG A 97 11.13 -5.29 8.14
C ARG A 97 11.80 -3.95 7.98
N GLU A 98 11.85 -3.19 9.06
CA GLU A 98 12.43 -1.85 9.02
C GLU A 98 13.94 -1.91 8.78
N THR A 99 14.61 -2.89 9.36
CA THR A 99 16.03 -3.07 9.14
C THR A 99 16.33 -3.33 7.68
N LEU A 100 15.54 -4.19 7.06
CA LEU A 100 15.73 -4.52 5.66
C LEU A 100 15.46 -3.31 4.76
N VAL A 101 14.41 -2.55 5.07
CA VAL A 101 14.10 -1.35 4.29
C VAL A 101 15.21 -0.33 4.42
N GLN A 102 15.76 -0.14 5.63
CA GLN A 102 16.87 0.77 5.83
C GLN A 102 18.10 0.34 5.04
N ALA A 103 18.37 -0.95 5.03
CA ALA A 103 19.55 -1.47 4.34
C ALA A 103 19.47 -1.27 2.83
N ASN A 104 18.25 -1.27 2.28
CA ASN A 104 18.07 -1.20 0.84
C ASN A 104 17.63 0.17 0.34
N LYS A 105 17.50 1.13 1.22
CA LYS A 105 16.89 2.40 0.80
C LYS A 105 17.75 3.19 -0.16
N ILE A 106 19.01 2.89 -0.21
CA ILE A 106 19.89 3.63 -1.09
C ILE A 106 19.80 3.13 -2.51
N GLU A 107 19.14 2.04 -2.72
CA GLU A 107 18.96 1.58 -4.06
C GLU A 107 17.93 2.39 -4.78
#